data_b5e700bb75c58e25c07263b19fa0b58a
#
_entry.id   b5e700bb75c58e25c07263b19fa0b58a
#
_cell.length_a   1.000
_cell.length_b   1.000
_cell.length_c   1.000
_cell.angle_alpha   90.00
_cell.angle_beta   90.00
_cell.angle_gamma   90.00
#
_symmetry.space_group_name_H-M   'P 1'
#
loop_
_entity.id
_entity.type
_entity.pdbx_description
1 polymer ?
#
loop_
_entity_poly.entity_id
_entity_poly.type
_entity_poly.pdbx_seq_one_letter_code
_entity_poly.pdbx_strand_id
1 'polypeptide(L)'
;MDLIPQNQEIKNILERRGMISQKISNEISESWTRCVNNGLDPFKDPKQSIISSIELKKIKEKNESIRKLIIPELELLYSQIAGTNFMVAYSDENGLVLDTIYDKTCLQTDVGKTVVPGSIWAENVCGTNGLGLSVELKKPTIVSGKEHFFIAHENISCFASPIINYDGKTIGIIDASTDSMSREQHTLALVKLATRSIE
;
A
#
# COMPACT_ATOMS: atom_id res chain seq x y z
N MET A 1 6.30 4.36 -21.32
CA MET A 1 6.79 3.32 -22.25
C MET A 1 6.77 2.01 -21.50
N ASP A 2 5.84 1.12 -21.82
CA ASP A 2 5.72 -0.16 -21.11
C ASP A 2 6.77 -1.11 -21.70
N LEU A 3 7.84 -1.36 -20.95
CA LEU A 3 8.93 -2.23 -21.37
C LEU A 3 8.68 -3.67 -20.92
N ILE A 4 9.04 -4.63 -21.76
CA ILE A 4 9.19 -6.02 -21.32
C ILE A 4 10.40 -6.03 -20.38
N PRO A 5 10.25 -6.49 -19.11
CA PRO A 5 11.36 -6.52 -18.18
C PRO A 5 12.55 -7.27 -18.77
N GLN A 6 13.74 -6.70 -18.70
CA GLN A 6 14.95 -7.40 -19.20
C GLN A 6 15.44 -8.48 -18.26
N ASN A 7 15.00 -8.45 -17.00
CA ASN A 7 15.36 -9.45 -16.00
C ASN A 7 14.67 -10.78 -16.31
N GLN A 8 15.48 -11.85 -16.51
CA GLN A 8 14.96 -13.17 -16.85
C GLN A 8 14.07 -13.78 -15.76
N GLU A 9 14.36 -13.49 -14.50
CA GLU A 9 13.57 -13.99 -13.38
C GLU A 9 12.18 -13.35 -13.34
N ILE A 10 12.08 -12.05 -13.61
CA ILE A 10 10.79 -11.37 -13.75
C ILE A 10 10.02 -11.93 -14.95
N LYS A 11 10.66 -12.23 -16.07
CA LYS A 11 10.01 -12.88 -17.21
C LYS A 11 9.42 -14.23 -16.82
N ASN A 12 10.18 -15.05 -16.10
CA ASN A 12 9.71 -16.35 -15.63
C ASN A 12 8.51 -16.22 -14.67
N ILE A 13 8.51 -15.19 -13.80
CA ILE A 13 7.37 -14.90 -12.93
C ILE A 13 6.14 -14.50 -13.75
N LEU A 14 6.31 -13.61 -14.72
CA LEU A 14 5.22 -13.18 -15.62
C LEU A 14 4.62 -14.35 -16.40
N GLU A 15 5.48 -15.25 -16.91
CA GLU A 15 5.06 -16.48 -17.60
C GLU A 15 4.23 -17.37 -16.69
N ARG A 16 4.74 -17.70 -15.50
CA ARG A 16 4.05 -18.56 -14.53
C ARG A 16 2.73 -17.97 -14.05
N ARG A 17 2.59 -16.63 -14.02
CA ARG A 17 1.35 -15.93 -13.66
C ARG A 17 0.41 -15.67 -14.85
N GLY A 18 0.74 -16.15 -16.05
CA GLY A 18 -0.05 -15.92 -17.26
C GLY A 18 -0.13 -14.45 -17.67
N MET A 19 0.92 -13.67 -17.43
CA MET A 19 0.99 -12.23 -17.65
C MET A 19 1.90 -11.81 -18.81
N ILE A 20 2.36 -12.73 -19.65
CA ILE A 20 3.32 -12.45 -20.75
C ILE A 20 2.85 -11.33 -21.68
N SER A 21 1.54 -11.24 -21.92
CA SER A 21 0.93 -10.22 -22.79
C SER A 21 0.57 -8.94 -22.04
N GLN A 22 0.68 -8.91 -20.71
CA GLN A 22 0.35 -7.74 -19.92
C GLN A 22 1.55 -6.80 -19.86
N LYS A 23 1.31 -5.55 -20.20
CA LYS A 23 2.30 -4.49 -20.02
C LYS A 23 2.23 -4.03 -18.58
N ILE A 24 3.30 -4.24 -17.82
CA ILE A 24 3.49 -3.64 -16.51
C ILE A 24 4.29 -2.35 -16.63
N SER A 25 4.01 -1.37 -15.78
CA SER A 25 4.77 -0.11 -15.78
C SER A 25 6.22 -0.35 -15.35
N ASN A 26 7.11 0.57 -15.72
CA ASN A 26 8.51 0.51 -15.27
C ASN A 26 8.63 0.48 -13.75
N GLU A 27 7.80 1.25 -13.07
CA GLU A 27 7.77 1.33 -11.61
C GLU A 27 7.43 -0.02 -10.96
N ILE A 28 6.44 -0.73 -11.50
CA ILE A 28 6.09 -2.08 -11.04
C ILE A 28 7.22 -3.07 -11.36
N SER A 29 7.81 -3.01 -12.56
CA SER A 29 8.91 -3.89 -12.95
C SER A 29 10.15 -3.69 -12.07
N GLU A 30 10.51 -2.44 -11.75
CA GLU A 30 11.61 -2.11 -10.85
C GLU A 30 11.32 -2.57 -9.42
N SER A 31 10.08 -2.38 -8.94
CA SER A 31 9.63 -2.87 -7.65
C SER A 31 9.74 -4.39 -7.56
N TRP A 32 9.26 -5.14 -8.56
CA TRP A 32 9.40 -6.59 -8.61
C TRP A 32 10.86 -7.04 -8.60
N THR A 33 11.73 -6.30 -9.29
CA THR A 33 13.17 -6.57 -9.27
C THR A 33 13.76 -6.40 -7.86
N ARG A 34 13.35 -5.36 -7.12
CA ARG A 34 13.76 -5.20 -5.71
C ARG A 34 13.22 -6.33 -4.84
N CYS A 35 11.97 -6.73 -5.02
CA CYS A 35 11.36 -7.85 -4.29
C CYS A 35 12.15 -9.15 -4.48
N VAL A 36 12.49 -9.49 -5.72
CA VAL A 36 13.30 -10.68 -6.06
C VAL A 36 14.69 -10.58 -5.43
N ASN A 37 15.35 -9.43 -5.53
CA ASN A 37 16.68 -9.21 -4.94
C ASN A 37 16.65 -9.31 -3.40
N ASN A 38 15.52 -9.01 -2.76
CA ASN A 38 15.30 -9.21 -1.33
C ASN A 38 14.94 -10.67 -0.97
N GLY A 39 14.96 -11.60 -1.94
CA GLY A 39 14.69 -13.03 -1.74
C GLY A 39 13.21 -13.36 -1.55
N LEU A 40 12.30 -12.48 -1.95
CA LEU A 40 10.87 -12.75 -1.90
C LEU A 40 10.46 -13.69 -3.06
N ASP A 41 9.54 -14.60 -2.78
CA ASP A 41 8.96 -15.53 -3.75
C ASP A 41 7.47 -15.25 -3.91
N PRO A 42 7.00 -14.78 -5.09
CA PRO A 42 5.60 -14.37 -5.30
C PRO A 42 4.59 -15.51 -5.19
N PHE A 43 5.06 -16.77 -5.23
CA PHE A 43 4.23 -17.98 -5.17
C PHE A 43 4.08 -18.53 -3.74
N LYS A 44 4.72 -17.91 -2.76
CA LYS A 44 4.53 -18.19 -1.34
C LYS A 44 3.64 -17.13 -0.72
N ASP A 45 3.02 -17.48 0.41
CA ASP A 45 2.30 -16.50 1.19
C ASP A 45 3.27 -15.47 1.79
N PRO A 46 2.92 -14.17 1.76
CA PRO A 46 3.73 -13.14 2.41
C PRO A 46 3.84 -13.44 3.91
N LYS A 47 5.04 -13.29 4.46
CA LYS A 47 5.22 -13.36 5.91
C LYS A 47 4.59 -12.10 6.51
N GLN A 48 3.41 -12.27 7.09
CA GLN A 48 2.75 -11.18 7.80
C GLN A 48 3.59 -10.80 9.02
N SER A 49 4.18 -9.61 8.98
CA SER A 49 4.95 -9.06 10.10
C SER A 49 4.08 -8.06 10.84
N ILE A 50 3.71 -8.41 12.08
CA ILE A 50 2.92 -7.55 12.95
C ILE A 50 3.72 -7.34 14.24
N ILE A 51 3.97 -6.08 14.60
CA ILE A 51 4.66 -5.73 15.84
C ILE A 51 3.76 -5.95 17.06
N SER A 52 4.35 -6.04 18.25
CA SER A 52 3.59 -6.21 19.48
C SER A 52 2.71 -4.98 19.78
N SER A 53 1.59 -5.20 20.49
CA SER A 53 0.69 -4.12 20.90
C SER A 53 1.38 -3.08 21.80
N ILE A 54 2.36 -3.51 22.59
CA ILE A 54 3.16 -2.62 23.46
C ILE A 54 4.05 -1.70 22.60
N GLU A 55 4.70 -2.27 21.58
CA GLU A 55 5.56 -1.52 20.66
C GLU A 55 4.73 -0.55 19.82
N LEU A 56 3.62 -1.02 19.25
CA LEU A 56 2.68 -0.17 18.51
C LEU A 56 2.21 1.02 19.35
N LYS A 57 1.85 0.79 20.62
CA LYS A 57 1.43 1.86 21.52
C LYS A 57 2.52 2.91 21.69
N LYS A 58 3.77 2.51 21.93
CA LYS A 58 4.90 3.45 22.06
C LYS A 58 5.12 4.27 20.78
N ILE A 59 5.01 3.62 19.61
CA ILE A 59 5.17 4.31 18.33
C ILE A 59 4.03 5.30 18.10
N LYS A 60 2.79 4.91 18.41
CA LYS A 60 1.62 5.81 18.32
C LYS A 60 1.74 7.02 19.26
N GLU A 61 2.23 6.83 20.48
CA GLU A 61 2.49 7.90 21.44
C GLU A 61 3.55 8.88 20.92
N LYS A 62 4.65 8.35 20.36
CA LYS A 62 5.70 9.18 19.73
C LYS A 62 5.18 10.00 18.56
N ASN A 63 4.22 9.46 17.80
CA ASN A 63 3.62 10.10 16.63
C ASN A 63 2.30 10.82 16.95
N GLU A 64 1.95 11.03 18.23
CA GLU A 64 0.63 11.54 18.64
C GLU A 64 0.31 12.91 18.00
N SER A 65 1.28 13.81 17.94
CA SER A 65 1.06 15.16 17.37
C SER A 65 0.64 15.11 15.91
N ILE A 66 1.34 14.32 15.10
CA ILE A 66 1.02 14.19 13.67
C ILE A 66 -0.28 13.38 13.47
N ARG A 67 -0.52 12.33 14.28
CA ARG A 67 -1.74 11.54 14.22
C ARG A 67 -3.00 12.36 14.52
N LYS A 68 -2.92 13.37 15.42
CA LYS A 68 -4.02 14.31 15.68
C LYS A 68 -4.43 15.12 14.44
N LEU A 69 -3.52 15.35 13.50
CA LEU A 69 -3.80 15.99 12.21
C LEU A 69 -4.31 14.98 11.18
N ILE A 70 -3.76 13.77 11.18
CA ILE A 70 -4.05 12.75 10.17
C ILE A 70 -5.41 12.08 10.40
N ILE A 71 -5.77 11.75 11.65
CA ILE A 71 -7.01 10.99 11.91
C ILE A 71 -8.27 11.69 11.38
N PRO A 72 -8.48 13.00 11.58
CA PRO A 72 -9.63 13.70 10.98
C PRO A 72 -9.66 13.63 9.44
N GLU A 73 -8.50 13.70 8.78
CA GLU A 73 -8.41 13.59 7.32
C GLU A 73 -8.70 12.17 6.84
N LEU A 74 -8.28 11.12 7.60
CA LEU A 74 -8.68 9.74 7.32
C LEU A 74 -10.19 9.54 7.45
N GLU A 75 -10.82 10.11 8.50
CA GLU A 75 -12.26 10.06 8.71
C GLU A 75 -13.01 10.76 7.57
N LEU A 76 -12.53 11.93 7.14
CA LEU A 76 -13.10 12.67 6.03
C LEU A 76 -12.94 11.88 4.72
N LEU A 77 -11.75 11.37 4.40
CA LEU A 77 -11.50 10.56 3.22
C LEU A 77 -12.42 9.32 3.22
N TYR A 78 -12.48 8.60 4.34
CA TYR A 78 -13.34 7.44 4.46
C TYR A 78 -14.82 7.78 4.22
N SER A 79 -15.30 8.91 4.76
CA SER A 79 -16.69 9.34 4.54
C SER A 79 -17.03 9.59 3.06
N GLN A 80 -16.05 10.01 2.26
CA GLN A 80 -16.20 10.27 0.82
C GLN A 80 -16.25 8.99 -0.03
N ILE A 81 -15.64 7.90 0.46
CA ILE A 81 -15.58 6.59 -0.21
C ILE A 81 -16.38 5.51 0.53
N ALA A 82 -17.13 5.87 1.57
CA ALA A 82 -17.94 4.95 2.36
C ALA A 82 -18.98 4.21 1.50
N GLY A 83 -19.24 2.93 1.82
CA GLY A 83 -20.18 2.08 1.07
C GLY A 83 -19.60 1.42 -0.18
N THR A 84 -18.31 1.59 -0.45
CA THR A 84 -17.60 1.02 -1.61
C THR A 84 -16.62 -0.10 -1.23
N ASN A 85 -16.73 -0.67 -0.01
CA ASN A 85 -15.84 -1.70 0.56
C ASN A 85 -14.37 -1.28 0.63
N PHE A 86 -14.10 0.00 0.71
CA PHE A 86 -12.76 0.52 0.98
C PHE A 86 -12.46 0.53 2.47
N MET A 87 -11.21 0.32 2.78
CA MET A 87 -10.59 0.76 4.02
C MET A 87 -9.61 1.90 3.73
N VAL A 88 -9.38 2.76 4.70
CA VAL A 88 -8.29 3.73 4.65
C VAL A 88 -7.30 3.45 5.78
N ALA A 89 -6.02 3.62 5.50
CA ALA A 89 -4.94 3.37 6.43
C ALA A 89 -3.96 4.55 6.45
N TYR A 90 -3.37 4.76 7.60
CA TYR A 90 -2.19 5.60 7.78
C TYR A 90 -1.01 4.73 8.21
N SER A 91 0.10 4.82 7.51
CA SER A 91 1.38 4.24 7.92
C SER A 91 2.43 5.33 8.20
N ASP A 92 3.44 4.96 8.99
CA ASP A 92 4.65 5.79 9.09
C ASP A 92 5.45 5.77 7.78
N GLU A 93 6.58 6.48 7.78
CA GLU A 93 7.50 6.58 6.63
C GLU A 93 8.21 5.26 6.26
N ASN A 94 8.06 4.21 7.07
CA ASN A 94 8.64 2.88 6.86
C ASN A 94 7.60 1.84 6.43
N GLY A 95 6.33 2.24 6.27
CA GLY A 95 5.25 1.34 5.89
C GLY A 95 4.65 0.53 7.06
N LEU A 96 4.91 0.93 8.32
CA LEU A 96 4.23 0.39 9.50
C LEU A 96 2.86 1.05 9.62
N VAL A 97 1.78 0.27 9.51
CA VAL A 97 0.41 0.75 9.66
C VAL A 97 0.16 1.15 11.12
N LEU A 98 -0.22 2.40 11.32
CA LEU A 98 -0.54 2.94 12.65
C LEU A 98 -2.04 2.98 12.90
N ASP A 99 -2.82 3.47 11.95
CA ASP A 99 -4.27 3.64 12.10
C ASP A 99 -5.00 3.17 10.84
N THR A 100 -6.20 2.61 11.04
CA THR A 100 -7.10 2.15 9.97
C THR A 100 -8.54 2.55 10.27
N ILE A 101 -9.30 2.92 9.22
CA ILE A 101 -10.73 3.18 9.30
C ILE A 101 -11.42 2.34 8.24
N TYR A 102 -12.42 1.57 8.63
CA TYR A 102 -13.21 0.68 7.77
C TYR A 102 -14.55 0.34 8.45
N ASP A 103 -15.51 -0.13 7.71
CA ASP A 103 -16.75 -0.68 8.26
C ASP A 103 -16.63 -2.17 8.61
N LYS A 104 -17.68 -2.70 9.27
CA LYS A 104 -17.68 -4.10 9.71
C LYS A 104 -17.64 -5.10 8.56
N THR A 105 -18.07 -4.73 7.36
CA THR A 105 -18.08 -5.62 6.20
C THR A 105 -16.66 -5.85 5.69
N CYS A 106 -15.81 -4.84 5.78
CA CYS A 106 -14.41 -4.93 5.41
C CYS A 106 -13.61 -5.95 6.24
N LEU A 107 -14.00 -6.22 7.49
CA LEU A 107 -13.36 -7.24 8.34
C LEU A 107 -13.38 -8.66 7.75
N GLN A 108 -14.29 -8.94 6.83
CA GLN A 108 -14.38 -10.24 6.17
C GLN A 108 -13.51 -10.33 4.92
N THR A 109 -13.02 -9.20 4.43
CA THR A 109 -12.19 -9.08 3.23
C THR A 109 -10.72 -9.41 3.51
N ASP A 110 -9.93 -9.68 2.47
CA ASP A 110 -8.49 -9.93 2.61
C ASP A 110 -7.77 -8.65 3.05
N VAL A 111 -8.19 -7.49 2.56
CA VAL A 111 -7.68 -6.18 3.00
C VAL A 111 -7.92 -5.97 4.49
N GLY A 112 -9.15 -6.14 4.96
CA GLY A 112 -9.50 -5.92 6.37
C GLY A 112 -8.83 -6.89 7.34
N LYS A 113 -8.44 -8.10 6.88
CA LYS A 113 -7.73 -9.09 7.70
C LYS A 113 -6.22 -8.83 7.77
N THR A 114 -5.63 -8.21 6.75
CA THR A 114 -4.18 -8.11 6.59
C THR A 114 -3.65 -6.70 6.85
N VAL A 115 -4.39 -5.66 6.45
CA VAL A 115 -3.99 -4.25 6.69
C VAL A 115 -4.51 -3.79 8.04
N VAL A 116 -3.82 -4.21 9.10
CA VAL A 116 -4.21 -3.91 10.49
C VAL A 116 -3.17 -3.05 11.20
N PRO A 117 -3.53 -2.26 12.22
CA PRO A 117 -2.55 -1.51 12.99
C PRO A 117 -1.46 -2.44 13.57
N GLY A 118 -0.20 -2.08 13.32
CA GLY A 118 0.98 -2.87 13.67
C GLY A 118 1.52 -3.74 12.53
N SER A 119 0.79 -3.93 11.42
CA SER A 119 1.29 -4.65 10.25
C SER A 119 2.30 -3.81 9.46
N ILE A 120 3.34 -4.49 8.91
CA ILE A 120 4.40 -3.85 8.12
C ILE A 120 4.16 -4.15 6.65
N TRP A 121 3.94 -3.09 5.85
CA TRP A 121 3.69 -3.17 4.41
C TRP A 121 4.84 -2.62 3.56
N ALA A 122 6.04 -2.54 4.14
CA ALA A 122 7.24 -2.21 3.39
C ALA A 122 7.49 -3.24 2.26
N GLU A 123 8.02 -2.77 1.14
CA GLU A 123 8.21 -3.58 -0.07
C GLU A 123 9.09 -4.82 0.14
N ASN A 124 10.11 -4.71 0.99
CA ASN A 124 11.00 -5.82 1.35
C ASN A 124 10.34 -6.88 2.26
N VAL A 125 9.13 -6.65 2.76
CA VAL A 125 8.34 -7.55 3.60
C VAL A 125 7.12 -8.08 2.85
N CYS A 126 6.30 -7.18 2.33
CA CYS A 126 5.03 -7.50 1.68
C CYS A 126 5.07 -7.40 0.15
N GLY A 127 6.27 -7.29 -0.46
CA GLY A 127 6.41 -7.14 -1.90
C GLY A 127 5.78 -5.85 -2.42
N THR A 128 5.63 -5.74 -3.73
CA THR A 128 4.97 -4.60 -4.37
C THR A 128 3.52 -4.48 -3.91
N ASN A 129 3.20 -3.36 -3.29
CA ASN A 129 1.88 -2.96 -2.82
C ASN A 129 1.80 -1.42 -2.80
N GLY A 130 0.62 -0.85 -2.61
CA GLY A 130 0.43 0.61 -2.67
C GLY A 130 1.26 1.37 -1.62
N LEU A 131 1.19 0.95 -0.35
CA LEU A 131 1.94 1.57 0.74
C LEU A 131 3.45 1.49 0.50
N GLY A 132 3.99 0.28 0.33
CA GLY A 132 5.42 0.05 0.17
C GLY A 132 5.99 0.75 -1.07
N LEU A 133 5.27 0.72 -2.19
CA LEU A 133 5.69 1.41 -3.41
C LEU A 133 5.67 2.94 -3.24
N SER A 134 4.69 3.49 -2.52
CA SER A 134 4.62 4.92 -2.23
C SER A 134 5.76 5.38 -1.31
N VAL A 135 6.17 4.53 -0.35
CA VAL A 135 7.37 4.76 0.49
C VAL A 135 8.62 4.85 -0.38
N GLU A 136 8.84 3.86 -1.26
CA GLU A 136 10.03 3.79 -2.12
C GLU A 136 10.13 4.94 -3.12
N LEU A 137 9.01 5.26 -3.79
CA LEU A 137 8.99 6.25 -4.86
C LEU A 137 8.75 7.69 -4.36
N LYS A 138 8.32 7.87 -3.11
CA LYS A 138 7.95 9.17 -2.50
C LYS A 138 6.96 9.95 -3.36
N LYS A 139 6.00 9.25 -3.95
CA LYS A 139 4.97 9.81 -4.81
C LYS A 139 3.66 9.00 -4.73
N PRO A 140 2.53 9.57 -5.16
CA PRO A 140 1.28 8.84 -5.25
C PRO A 140 1.39 7.63 -6.19
N THR A 141 0.83 6.49 -5.78
CA THR A 141 0.89 5.21 -6.49
C THR A 141 -0.47 4.53 -6.55
N ILE A 142 -0.69 3.74 -7.59
CA ILE A 142 -1.77 2.76 -7.69
C ILE A 142 -1.12 1.40 -7.94
N VAL A 143 -1.47 0.41 -7.13
CA VAL A 143 -1.10 -1.00 -7.37
C VAL A 143 -2.39 -1.81 -7.37
N SER A 144 -2.71 -2.46 -8.48
CA SER A 144 -3.99 -3.14 -8.68
C SER A 144 -3.81 -4.56 -9.21
N GLY A 145 -4.50 -5.49 -8.57
CA GLY A 145 -4.57 -6.86 -9.04
C GLY A 145 -3.20 -7.52 -9.15
N LYS A 146 -2.91 -8.07 -10.31
CA LYS A 146 -1.66 -8.78 -10.60
C LYS A 146 -0.39 -7.91 -10.61
N GLU A 147 -0.51 -6.60 -10.42
CA GLU A 147 0.64 -5.71 -10.20
C GLU A 147 1.26 -5.93 -8.81
N HIS A 148 0.48 -6.42 -7.84
CA HIS A 148 1.03 -6.87 -6.56
C HIS A 148 2.03 -8.01 -6.78
N PHE A 149 3.13 -7.98 -6.03
CA PHE A 149 4.16 -9.01 -6.17
C PHE A 149 3.65 -10.38 -5.75
N PHE A 150 3.03 -10.51 -4.59
CA PHE A 150 2.47 -11.77 -4.11
C PHE A 150 1.13 -12.09 -4.78
N ILE A 151 0.95 -13.36 -5.19
CA ILE A 151 -0.32 -13.85 -5.74
C ILE A 151 -1.46 -13.70 -4.72
N ALA A 152 -1.16 -13.89 -3.43
CA ALA A 152 -2.14 -13.72 -2.36
C ALA A 152 -2.81 -12.32 -2.34
N HIS A 153 -2.19 -11.31 -2.96
CA HIS A 153 -2.72 -9.94 -3.02
C HIS A 153 -3.30 -9.57 -4.40
N GLU A 154 -3.46 -10.53 -5.31
CA GLU A 154 -3.91 -10.21 -6.68
C GLU A 154 -5.36 -9.75 -6.82
N ASN A 155 -6.15 -9.83 -5.75
CA ASN A 155 -7.53 -9.34 -5.72
C ASN A 155 -7.67 -7.94 -5.09
N ILE A 156 -6.56 -7.33 -4.66
CA ILE A 156 -6.54 -6.05 -3.97
C ILE A 156 -6.23 -4.91 -4.95
N SER A 157 -6.82 -3.74 -4.71
CA SER A 157 -6.40 -2.47 -5.32
C SER A 157 -6.07 -1.47 -4.22
N CYS A 158 -4.89 -0.85 -4.32
CA CYS A 158 -4.34 0.10 -3.37
C CYS A 158 -4.08 1.46 -4.06
N PHE A 159 -4.45 2.54 -3.37
CA PHE A 159 -4.29 3.93 -3.80
C PHE A 159 -3.57 4.68 -2.69
N ALA A 160 -2.27 4.85 -2.82
CA ALA A 160 -1.44 5.42 -1.77
C ALA A 160 -0.84 6.77 -2.16
N SER A 161 -0.67 7.65 -1.19
CA SER A 161 0.01 8.94 -1.36
C SER A 161 0.85 9.26 -0.13
N PRO A 162 2.10 9.73 -0.30
CA PRO A 162 2.92 10.16 0.81
C PRO A 162 2.43 11.49 1.35
N ILE A 163 2.63 11.72 2.64
CA ILE A 163 2.53 13.02 3.31
C ILE A 163 3.94 13.60 3.35
N ILE A 164 4.15 14.74 2.73
CA ILE A 164 5.46 15.39 2.64
C ILE A 164 5.45 16.61 3.56
N ASN A 165 6.38 16.68 4.49
CA ASN A 165 6.51 17.83 5.36
C ASN A 165 7.18 19.03 4.62
N TYR A 166 7.20 20.21 5.27
CA TYR A 166 7.80 21.41 4.72
C TYR A 166 9.30 21.28 4.38
N ASP A 167 10.01 20.29 4.95
CA ASP A 167 11.41 19.99 4.61
C ASP A 167 11.54 19.04 3.40
N GLY A 168 10.44 18.66 2.77
CA GLY A 168 10.42 17.70 1.66
C GLY A 168 10.61 16.24 2.07
N LYS A 169 10.44 15.90 3.36
CA LYS A 169 10.56 14.53 3.86
C LYS A 169 9.20 13.88 3.95
N THR A 170 9.14 12.61 3.56
CA THR A 170 7.98 11.77 3.82
C THR A 170 7.86 11.51 5.32
N ILE A 171 6.70 11.80 5.90
CA ILE A 171 6.39 11.60 7.32
C ILE A 171 5.31 10.54 7.54
N GLY A 172 4.81 9.97 6.48
CA GLY A 172 3.85 8.88 6.46
C GLY A 172 3.16 8.74 5.13
N ILE A 173 2.30 7.72 5.02
CA ILE A 173 1.54 7.41 3.82
C ILE A 173 0.06 7.28 4.20
N ILE A 174 -0.84 7.85 3.40
CA ILE A 174 -2.26 7.51 3.42
C ILE A 174 -2.53 6.55 2.26
N ASP A 175 -3.25 5.49 2.55
CA ASP A 175 -3.68 4.48 1.58
C ASP A 175 -5.18 4.25 1.68
N ALA A 176 -5.82 4.07 0.52
CA ALA A 176 -7.18 3.55 0.40
C ALA A 176 -7.12 2.23 -0.36
N SER A 177 -7.55 1.14 0.27
CA SER A 177 -7.49 -0.21 -0.31
C SER A 177 -8.85 -0.89 -0.35
N THR A 178 -9.07 -1.74 -1.36
CA THR A 178 -10.30 -2.52 -1.53
C THR A 178 -10.00 -3.89 -2.15
N ASP A 179 -10.84 -4.88 -1.89
CA ASP A 179 -10.83 -6.20 -2.54
C ASP A 179 -11.48 -6.16 -3.94
N SER A 180 -11.45 -5.04 -4.61
CA SER A 180 -11.96 -4.89 -5.97
C SER A 180 -10.81 -4.56 -6.92
N MET A 181 -10.75 -5.25 -8.05
CA MET A 181 -9.80 -4.91 -9.12
C MET A 181 -10.26 -3.66 -9.86
N SER A 182 -10.10 -2.49 -9.24
CA SER A 182 -10.44 -1.22 -9.86
C SER A 182 -9.21 -0.31 -9.96
N ARG A 183 -9.11 0.44 -11.06
CA ARG A 183 -8.13 1.51 -11.25
C ARG A 183 -8.82 2.86 -11.26
N GLU A 184 -9.35 3.24 -10.13
CA GLU A 184 -10.13 4.47 -10.00
C GLU A 184 -9.22 5.68 -9.75
N GLN A 185 -8.94 6.44 -10.79
CA GLN A 185 -8.10 7.65 -10.69
C GLN A 185 -8.67 8.71 -9.75
N HIS A 186 -10.00 8.77 -9.59
CA HIS A 186 -10.62 9.69 -8.65
C HIS A 186 -10.38 9.28 -7.19
N THR A 187 -10.29 7.97 -6.87
CA THR A 187 -9.91 7.52 -5.53
C THR A 187 -8.49 8.01 -5.18
N LEU A 188 -7.53 7.84 -6.10
CA LEU A 188 -6.19 8.41 -5.89
C LEU A 188 -6.21 9.92 -5.74
N ALA A 189 -7.08 10.63 -6.47
CA ALA A 189 -7.21 12.07 -6.33
C ALA A 189 -7.70 12.48 -4.94
N LEU A 190 -8.66 11.75 -4.35
CA LEU A 190 -9.13 11.97 -2.98
C LEU A 190 -8.03 11.68 -1.94
N VAL A 191 -7.29 10.59 -2.09
CA VAL A 191 -6.15 10.26 -1.22
C VAL A 191 -5.07 11.37 -1.29
N LYS A 192 -4.77 11.88 -2.49
CA LYS A 192 -3.84 13.01 -2.67
C LYS A 192 -4.35 14.31 -2.03
N LEU A 193 -5.65 14.56 -2.07
CA LEU A 193 -6.24 15.72 -1.40
C LEU A 193 -6.10 15.61 0.12
N ALA A 194 -6.39 14.43 0.69
CA ALA A 194 -6.21 14.17 2.12
C ALA A 194 -4.76 14.39 2.57
N THR A 195 -3.76 13.87 1.82
CA THR A 195 -2.35 14.09 2.18
C THR A 195 -1.95 15.57 2.11
N ARG A 196 -2.42 16.31 1.09
CA ARG A 196 -2.13 17.75 0.95
C ARG A 196 -2.78 18.61 2.03
N SER A 197 -3.89 18.19 2.62
CA SER A 197 -4.51 18.91 3.74
C SER A 197 -3.66 18.86 5.02
N ILE A 198 -2.73 17.90 5.10
CA ILE A 198 -1.85 17.67 6.25
C ILE A 198 -0.48 18.36 6.07
N GLU A 199 -0.04 18.56 4.84
CA GLU A 199 1.24 19.20 4.46
C GLU A 199 1.27 20.70 4.81
#